data_64589924410a3dbebebf3c6799425b33
#
_entry.id   64589924410a3dbebebf3c6799425b33
#
_cell.length_a   1.000
_cell.length_b   1.000
_cell.length_c   1.000
_cell.angle_alpha   90.00
_cell.angle_beta   90.00
_cell.angle_gamma   90.00
#
_symmetry.space_group_name_H-M   'P 1'
#
loop_
_entity.id
_entity.type
_entity.pdbx_description
1 polymer ?
#
loop_
_entity_poly.entity_id
_entity_poly.type
_entity_poly.pdbx_seq_one_letter_code
_entity_poly.pdbx_strand_id
1 'polypeptide(L)'
;VSKLSNKLRRKMDMLSSRKEFSGSQGRALHFLLAQTEDVFQKDIEEEYSIRPSTATELLKQMEKNGLILREPVPYDNRLKKIVLTDKALTYRQQVVDDLTDLEEKLIEGISEEDLNIFFRVIEKMMDNLSE
;
A
#
# COMPACT_ATOMS: atom_id res chain seq x y z
N VAL A 1 6.05 18.48 7.60
CA VAL A 1 5.40 17.43 6.80
C VAL A 1 6.41 16.37 6.36
N SER A 2 7.55 16.78 5.79
CA SER A 2 8.55 15.82 5.31
C SER A 2 9.12 14.93 6.42
N LYS A 3 9.37 15.49 7.60
CA LYS A 3 9.88 14.70 8.74
C LYS A 3 8.90 13.62 9.15
N LEU A 4 7.63 13.97 9.28
CA LEU A 4 6.59 13.01 9.65
C LEU A 4 6.45 11.93 8.57
N SER A 5 6.38 12.33 7.31
CA SER A 5 6.26 11.42 6.19
C SER A 5 7.43 10.43 6.13
N ASN A 6 8.66 10.93 6.32
CA ASN A 6 9.85 10.07 6.31
C ASN A 6 9.90 9.12 7.50
N LYS A 7 9.53 9.59 8.69
CA LYS A 7 9.47 8.72 9.88
C LYS A 7 8.43 7.61 9.70
N LEU A 8 7.27 7.97 9.21
CA LEU A 8 6.20 7.01 8.96
C LEU A 8 6.62 5.96 7.94
N ARG A 9 7.22 6.40 6.82
CA ARG A 9 7.69 5.49 5.79
C ARG A 9 8.74 4.52 6.32
N ARG A 10 9.69 4.99 7.12
CA ARG A 10 10.70 4.11 7.73
C ARG A 10 10.09 3.06 8.63
N LYS A 11 9.12 3.45 9.43
CA LYS A 11 8.41 2.49 10.31
C LYS A 11 7.63 1.47 9.49
N MET A 12 6.93 1.91 8.45
CA MET A 12 6.20 1.03 7.55
C MET A 12 7.13 0.03 6.87
N ASP A 13 8.27 0.51 6.36
CA ASP A 13 9.26 -0.35 5.69
C ASP A 13 9.83 -1.38 6.66
N MET A 14 10.15 -0.97 7.88
CA MET A 14 10.69 -1.86 8.89
C MET A 14 9.69 -2.95 9.28
N LEU A 15 8.43 -2.59 9.48
CA LEU A 15 7.38 -3.53 9.86
C LEU A 15 6.97 -4.44 8.69
N SER A 16 7.04 -3.92 7.46
CA SER A 16 6.60 -4.63 6.27
C SER A 16 7.66 -5.53 5.66
N SER A 17 8.93 -5.37 6.06
CA SER A 17 10.01 -6.20 5.53
C SER A 17 9.89 -7.64 5.99
N ARG A 18 10.19 -8.57 5.09
CA ARG A 18 10.22 -10.00 5.34
C ARG A 18 11.51 -10.56 4.74
N LYS A 19 11.87 -11.79 5.10
CA LYS A 19 13.02 -12.47 4.49
C LYS A 19 12.87 -12.55 2.97
N GLU A 20 11.65 -12.76 2.50
CA GLU A 20 11.35 -13.03 1.10
C GLU A 20 11.12 -11.76 0.27
N PHE A 21 10.87 -10.62 0.90
CA PHE A 21 10.57 -9.40 0.15
C PHE A 21 10.86 -8.12 0.96
N SER A 22 11.05 -7.02 0.23
CA SER A 22 11.36 -5.71 0.81
C SER A 22 10.15 -5.05 1.48
N GLY A 23 10.40 -3.97 2.21
CA GLY A 23 9.36 -3.16 2.83
C GLY A 23 8.40 -2.53 1.83
N SER A 24 8.88 -2.13 0.64
CA SER A 24 8.00 -1.58 -0.41
C SER A 24 7.04 -2.63 -0.94
N GLN A 25 7.49 -3.88 -1.09
CA GLN A 25 6.60 -4.98 -1.47
C GLN A 25 5.59 -5.26 -0.36
N GLY A 26 6.01 -5.20 0.89
CA GLY A 26 5.12 -5.36 2.04
C GLY A 26 4.03 -4.32 2.11
N ARG A 27 4.36 -3.05 1.82
CA ARG A 27 3.36 -1.98 1.76
C ARG A 27 2.37 -2.20 0.63
N ALA A 28 2.86 -2.57 -0.55
CA ALA A 28 1.99 -2.88 -1.68
C ALA A 28 1.08 -4.07 -1.38
N LEU A 29 1.62 -5.11 -0.75
CA LEU A 29 0.85 -6.26 -0.30
C LEU A 29 -0.26 -5.84 0.66
N HIS A 30 0.05 -4.97 1.61
CA HIS A 30 -0.93 -4.44 2.54
C HIS A 30 -2.08 -3.75 1.80
N PHE A 31 -1.74 -2.87 0.85
CA PHE A 31 -2.75 -2.18 0.05
C PHE A 31 -3.64 -3.17 -0.69
N LEU A 32 -3.03 -4.17 -1.34
CA LEU A 32 -3.78 -5.18 -2.10
C LEU A 32 -4.69 -6.01 -1.21
N LEU A 33 -4.25 -6.37 -0.02
CA LEU A 33 -5.06 -7.14 0.93
C LEU A 33 -6.31 -6.39 1.40
N ALA A 34 -6.27 -5.06 1.38
CA ALA A 34 -7.38 -4.21 1.82
C ALA A 34 -8.42 -3.96 0.72
N GLN A 35 -8.11 -4.30 -0.53
CA GLN A 35 -9.01 -4.01 -1.66
C GLN A 35 -10.08 -5.09 -1.79
N THR A 36 -11.28 -4.66 -2.19
CA THR A 36 -12.42 -5.56 -2.43
C THR A 36 -12.77 -5.66 -3.91
N GLU A 37 -12.23 -4.78 -4.74
CA GLU A 37 -12.45 -4.75 -6.17
C GLU A 37 -11.16 -5.06 -6.91
N ASP A 38 -11.26 -5.27 -8.22
CA ASP A 38 -10.08 -5.53 -9.06
C ASP A 38 -9.11 -4.37 -8.97
N VAL A 39 -7.82 -4.70 -8.85
CA VAL A 39 -6.73 -3.72 -8.76
C VAL A 39 -5.82 -3.86 -9.96
N PHE A 40 -5.43 -2.72 -10.51
CA PHE A 40 -4.56 -2.64 -11.69
C PHE A 40 -3.29 -1.87 -11.32
N GLN A 41 -2.29 -1.93 -12.18
CA GLN A 41 -1.04 -1.21 -11.94
C GLN A 41 -1.27 0.29 -11.73
N LYS A 42 -2.21 0.88 -12.46
CA LYS A 42 -2.54 2.30 -12.32
C LYS A 42 -2.95 2.65 -10.88
N ASP A 43 -3.67 1.75 -10.22
CA ASP A 43 -4.09 1.97 -8.83
C ASP A 43 -2.90 2.03 -7.90
N ILE A 44 -1.87 1.21 -8.14
CA ILE A 44 -0.62 1.23 -7.37
C ILE A 44 0.13 2.54 -7.62
N GLU A 45 0.19 2.98 -8.89
CA GLU A 45 0.85 4.23 -9.25
C GLU A 45 0.21 5.42 -8.52
N GLU A 46 -1.11 5.46 -8.48
CA GLU A 46 -1.87 6.52 -7.82
C GLU A 46 -1.70 6.48 -6.30
N GLU A 47 -1.83 5.29 -5.70
CA GLU A 47 -1.74 5.13 -4.24
C GLU A 47 -0.41 5.61 -3.69
N TYR A 48 0.68 5.29 -4.37
CA TYR A 48 2.02 5.61 -3.89
C TYR A 48 2.65 6.81 -4.60
N SER A 49 1.92 7.45 -5.51
CA SER A 49 2.43 8.58 -6.30
C SER A 49 3.77 8.24 -6.96
N ILE A 50 3.85 7.08 -7.59
CA ILE A 50 5.06 6.60 -8.24
C ILE A 50 4.87 6.55 -9.76
N ARG A 51 6.00 6.57 -10.47
CA ARG A 51 6.00 6.50 -11.92
C ARG A 51 5.66 5.09 -12.41
N PRO A 52 5.11 4.96 -13.63
CA PRO A 52 4.82 3.65 -14.21
C PRO A 52 6.01 2.70 -14.21
N SER A 53 7.21 3.18 -14.49
CA SER A 53 8.42 2.34 -14.48
C SER A 53 8.73 1.77 -13.11
N THR A 54 8.53 2.57 -12.06
CA THR A 54 8.72 2.13 -10.67
C THR A 54 7.67 1.09 -10.29
N ALA A 55 6.42 1.32 -10.65
CA ALA A 55 5.35 0.36 -10.40
C ALA A 55 5.58 -0.95 -11.16
N THR A 56 6.02 -0.88 -12.41
CA THR A 56 6.35 -2.06 -13.20
C THR A 56 7.41 -2.92 -12.51
N GLU A 57 8.48 -2.28 -12.04
CA GLU A 57 9.55 -3.00 -11.36
C GLU A 57 9.08 -3.61 -10.05
N LEU A 58 8.31 -2.87 -9.25
CA LEU A 58 7.74 -3.36 -8.01
C LEU A 58 6.88 -4.61 -8.25
N LEU A 59 5.99 -4.55 -9.23
CA LEU A 59 5.08 -5.66 -9.53
C LEU A 59 5.84 -6.87 -10.07
N LYS A 60 6.89 -6.66 -10.88
CA LYS A 60 7.75 -7.76 -11.35
C LYS A 60 8.41 -8.48 -10.18
N GLN A 61 8.93 -7.73 -9.22
CA GLN A 61 9.54 -8.32 -8.04
C GLN A 61 8.53 -9.11 -7.20
N MET A 62 7.32 -8.58 -7.06
CA MET A 62 6.26 -9.28 -6.35
C MET A 62 5.82 -10.56 -7.06
N GLU A 63 5.76 -10.55 -8.39
CA GLU A 63 5.50 -11.77 -9.16
C GLU A 63 6.62 -12.81 -8.95
N LYS A 64 7.87 -12.35 -9.02
CA LYS A 64 9.03 -13.20 -8.81
C LYS A 64 9.03 -13.85 -7.43
N ASN A 65 8.59 -13.11 -6.43
CA ASN A 65 8.50 -13.61 -5.05
C ASN A 65 7.23 -14.42 -4.79
N GLY A 66 6.41 -14.62 -5.81
CA GLY A 66 5.21 -15.44 -5.70
C GLY A 66 4.07 -14.81 -4.92
N LEU A 67 4.05 -13.48 -4.80
CA LEU A 67 3.02 -12.76 -4.04
C LEU A 67 1.79 -12.43 -4.89
N ILE A 68 2.00 -12.19 -6.18
CA ILE A 68 0.92 -11.81 -7.08
C ILE A 68 1.02 -12.56 -8.41
N LEU A 69 -0.10 -12.61 -9.10
CA LEU A 69 -0.21 -12.99 -10.50
C LEU A 69 -0.87 -11.83 -11.24
N ARG A 70 -0.63 -11.75 -12.52
CA ARG A 70 -1.27 -10.74 -13.37
C ARG A 70 -2.12 -11.47 -14.39
N GLU A 71 -3.42 -11.22 -14.37
CA GLU A 71 -4.39 -11.92 -15.20
C GLU A 71 -5.13 -10.95 -16.12
N PRO A 72 -5.31 -11.30 -17.41
CA PRO A 72 -6.11 -10.47 -18.30
C PRO A 72 -7.56 -10.44 -17.84
N VAL A 73 -8.24 -9.32 -18.06
CA VAL A 73 -9.65 -9.20 -17.77
C VAL A 73 -10.45 -9.59 -19.02
N PRO A 74 -11.71 -10.11 -18.87
CA PRO A 74 -12.49 -10.59 -20.02
C PRO A 74 -12.78 -9.52 -21.08
N TYR A 75 -12.87 -8.26 -20.67
CA TYR A 75 -13.25 -7.17 -21.56
C TYR A 75 -12.08 -6.49 -22.27
N ASP A 76 -10.84 -6.75 -21.88
CA ASP A 76 -9.66 -6.16 -22.52
C ASP A 76 -8.41 -7.02 -22.26
N ASN A 77 -7.90 -7.67 -23.30
CA ASN A 77 -6.71 -8.54 -23.19
C ASN A 77 -5.43 -7.79 -22.82
N ARG A 78 -5.39 -6.48 -23.03
CA ARG A 78 -4.21 -5.66 -22.71
C ARG A 78 -4.19 -5.23 -21.26
N LEU A 79 -5.34 -5.26 -20.60
CA LEU A 79 -5.49 -4.83 -19.21
C LEU A 79 -5.41 -6.06 -18.32
N LYS A 80 -4.46 -6.03 -17.38
CA LYS A 80 -4.24 -7.14 -16.46
C LYS A 80 -4.49 -6.71 -15.03
N LYS A 81 -5.37 -7.44 -14.36
CA LYS A 81 -5.60 -7.22 -12.92
C LYS A 81 -4.54 -7.93 -12.10
N ILE A 82 -4.30 -7.39 -10.92
CA ILE A 82 -3.35 -7.93 -9.95
C ILE A 82 -4.12 -8.87 -9.02
N VAL A 83 -3.69 -10.12 -8.94
CA VAL A 83 -4.35 -11.13 -8.12
C VAL A 83 -3.37 -11.63 -7.07
N LEU A 84 -3.81 -11.65 -5.81
CA LEU A 84 -3.01 -12.19 -4.71
C LEU A 84 -2.95 -13.71 -4.79
N THR A 85 -1.78 -14.26 -4.55
CA THR A 85 -1.57 -15.70 -4.49
C THR A 85 -1.95 -16.24 -3.11
N ASP A 86 -2.08 -17.56 -2.99
CA ASP A 86 -2.28 -18.20 -1.69
C ASP A 86 -1.13 -17.88 -0.74
N LYS A 87 0.09 -17.83 -1.26
CA LYS A 87 1.27 -17.42 -0.47
C LYS A 87 1.09 -16.03 0.12
N ALA A 88 0.63 -15.07 -0.68
CA ALA A 88 0.37 -13.71 -0.21
C ALA A 88 -0.69 -13.68 0.90
N LEU A 89 -1.72 -14.49 0.76
CA LEU A 89 -2.81 -14.55 1.74
C LEU A 89 -2.35 -15.08 3.10
N THR A 90 -1.26 -15.85 3.16
CA THR A 90 -0.71 -16.32 4.43
C THR A 90 -0.16 -15.18 5.29
N TYR A 91 0.17 -14.04 4.68
CA TYR A 91 0.68 -12.87 5.42
C TYR A 91 -0.42 -11.95 5.94
N ARG A 92 -1.69 -12.21 5.59
CA ARG A 92 -2.80 -11.30 5.91
C ARG A 92 -2.86 -10.93 7.38
N GLN A 93 -2.84 -11.91 8.28
CA GLN A 93 -2.96 -11.65 9.71
C GLN A 93 -1.78 -10.83 10.23
N GLN A 94 -0.57 -11.18 9.83
CA GLN A 94 0.63 -10.45 10.25
C GLN A 94 0.61 -9.01 9.75
N VAL A 95 0.22 -8.80 8.50
CA VAL A 95 0.14 -7.46 7.91
C VAL A 95 -0.90 -6.61 8.64
N VAL A 96 -2.08 -7.18 8.93
CA VAL A 96 -3.14 -6.48 9.66
C VAL A 96 -2.66 -6.11 11.07
N ASP A 97 -2.02 -7.04 11.76
CA ASP A 97 -1.53 -6.80 13.13
C ASP A 97 -0.47 -5.72 13.16
N ASP A 98 0.49 -5.77 12.23
CA ASP A 98 1.57 -4.78 12.16
C ASP A 98 1.02 -3.37 11.92
N LEU A 99 0.04 -3.26 11.02
CA LEU A 99 -0.57 -1.96 10.74
C LEU A 99 -1.38 -1.44 11.92
N THR A 100 -2.16 -2.31 12.55
CA THR A 100 -2.96 -1.94 13.72
C THR A 100 -2.06 -1.40 14.83
N ASP A 101 -0.96 -2.10 15.11
CA ASP A 101 0.00 -1.69 16.13
C ASP A 101 0.63 -0.33 15.79
N LEU A 102 0.99 -0.12 14.53
CA LEU A 102 1.56 1.15 14.09
C LEU A 102 0.56 2.29 14.21
N GLU A 103 -0.68 2.08 13.79
CA GLU A 103 -1.73 3.09 13.88
C GLU A 103 -2.03 3.46 15.33
N GLU A 104 -2.13 2.50 16.22
CA GLU A 104 -2.35 2.75 17.64
C GLU A 104 -1.23 3.59 18.25
N LYS A 105 0.01 3.26 17.90
CA LYS A 105 1.17 4.01 18.37
C LYS A 105 1.20 5.43 17.82
N LEU A 106 0.88 5.58 16.54
CA LEU A 106 0.91 6.85 15.84
C LEU A 106 -0.06 7.87 16.45
N ILE A 107 -1.24 7.41 16.83
CA ILE A 107 -2.30 8.30 17.34
C ILE A 107 -2.36 8.37 18.87
N GLU A 108 -1.45 7.71 19.56
CA GLU A 108 -1.41 7.69 21.01
C GLU A 108 -1.39 9.12 21.59
N GLY A 109 -2.32 9.39 22.50
CA GLY A 109 -2.41 10.71 23.13
C GLY A 109 -3.13 11.77 22.29
N ILE A 110 -3.66 11.41 21.13
CA ILE A 110 -4.37 12.34 20.24
C ILE A 110 -5.87 12.07 20.34
N SER A 111 -6.67 13.13 20.57
CA SER A 111 -8.11 12.99 20.68
C SER A 111 -8.74 12.65 19.34
N GLU A 112 -9.91 12.01 19.38
CA GLU A 112 -10.69 11.70 18.18
C GLU A 112 -11.06 12.99 17.43
N GLU A 113 -11.40 14.05 18.15
CA GLU A 113 -11.71 15.35 17.55
C GLU A 113 -10.53 15.90 16.76
N ASP A 114 -9.33 15.87 17.33
CA ASP A 114 -8.12 16.33 16.65
C ASP A 114 -7.80 15.49 15.44
N LEU A 115 -7.97 14.17 15.51
CA LEU A 115 -7.77 13.29 14.37
C LEU A 115 -8.72 13.60 13.22
N ASN A 116 -9.99 13.87 13.53
CA ASN A 116 -10.98 14.22 12.51
C ASN A 116 -10.61 15.53 11.81
N ILE A 117 -10.14 16.52 12.57
CA ILE A 117 -9.67 17.78 12.02
C ILE A 117 -8.46 17.55 11.12
N PHE A 118 -7.50 16.76 11.60
CA PHE A 118 -6.29 16.43 10.86
C PHE A 118 -6.60 15.79 9.50
N PHE A 119 -7.46 14.78 9.47
CA PHE A 119 -7.82 14.11 8.23
C PHE A 119 -8.54 15.05 7.26
N ARG A 120 -9.41 15.90 7.77
CA ARG A 120 -10.10 16.90 6.96
C ARG A 120 -9.10 17.89 6.32
N VAL A 121 -8.12 18.35 7.10
CA VAL A 121 -7.09 19.29 6.62
C VAL A 121 -6.20 18.61 5.58
N ILE A 122 -5.79 17.37 5.82
CA ILE A 122 -4.94 16.61 4.87
C ILE A 122 -5.67 16.42 3.54
N GLU A 123 -6.94 16.06 3.55
CA GLU A 123 -7.72 15.93 2.33
C GLU A 123 -7.76 17.24 1.55
N LYS A 124 -7.94 18.35 2.25
CA LYS A 124 -7.92 19.67 1.63
C LYS A 124 -6.56 19.97 0.99
N MET A 125 -5.48 19.65 1.69
CA MET A 125 -4.13 19.84 1.18
C MET A 125 -3.90 19.01 -0.07
N MET A 126 -4.33 17.76 -0.07
CA MET A 126 -4.21 16.88 -1.23
C MET A 126 -5.00 17.40 -2.42
N ASP A 127 -6.23 17.85 -2.19
CA ASP A 127 -7.08 18.42 -3.23
C ASP A 127 -6.42 19.67 -3.86
N ASN A 128 -5.80 20.52 -3.03
CA ASN A 128 -5.13 21.73 -3.50
C ASN A 128 -3.94 21.42 -4.41
N LEU A 129 -3.33 20.25 -4.27
CA LEU A 129 -2.19 19.81 -5.09
C LEU A 129 -2.62 18.95 -6.28
N SER A 130 -3.87 18.59 -6.37
CA SER A 130 -4.39 17.80 -7.48
C SER A 130 -4.51 18.65 -8.74
N GLU A 131 -4.21 18.05 -9.87
CA GLU A 131 -4.29 18.69 -11.18
C GLU A 131 -5.60 18.40 -11.90
#